data_f86eaab2a66b3917faf7296db013ff3d
#
_entry.id   f86eaab2a66b3917faf7296db013ff3d
#
_cell.length_a   1.000
_cell.length_b   1.000
_cell.length_c   1.000
_cell.angle_alpha   90.00
_cell.angle_beta   90.00
_cell.angle_gamma   90.00
#
_symmetry.space_group_name_H-M   'P 1'
#
loop_
_entity.id
_entity.type
_entity.pdbx_description
1 polymer ?
#
loop_
_entity_poly.entity_id
_entity_poly.type
_entity_poly.pdbx_seq_one_letter_code
_entity_poly.pdbx_strand_id
1 'polypeptide(L)'
;LKAMTVRFPKRIDPLYTLLDLYSRSAQYDEVIAILERLEKRMGKSEQLTMEKFNTYMQKGDEKRALNEMKALVEEYPMELRYQVMLGDFYLKRGEHDKAYEIYQQVLNEESDNAIALYSMANYYQLTGQDERYNQQLDTLLLNKKVESNIKLGIIQQLVVKNETSDRDSTRIVTLFDRIMQQEPDDP
;
A
#
# COMPACT_ATOMS: atom_id res chain seq x y z
N LEU A 1 -13.82 31.84 -1.20
CA LEU A 1 -14.25 30.46 -0.93
C LEU A 1 -14.59 30.24 0.55
N LYS A 2 -13.74 30.58 1.54
CA LYS A 2 -14.08 30.46 2.98
C LYS A 2 -15.41 31.15 3.33
N ALA A 3 -15.64 32.37 2.85
CA ALA A 3 -16.90 33.09 3.06
C ALA A 3 -18.12 32.38 2.43
N MET A 4 -17.93 31.68 1.31
CA MET A 4 -19.00 30.88 0.68
C MET A 4 -19.43 29.68 1.53
N THR A 5 -18.47 29.00 2.21
CA THR A 5 -18.81 27.88 3.10
C THR A 5 -19.56 28.32 4.36
N VAL A 6 -19.41 29.57 4.78
CA VAL A 6 -20.18 30.20 5.85
C VAL A 6 -21.55 30.64 5.37
N ARG A 7 -21.61 31.30 4.20
CA ARG A 7 -22.86 31.84 3.66
C ARG A 7 -23.82 30.76 3.14
N PHE A 8 -23.27 29.65 2.64
CA PHE A 8 -24.03 28.51 2.11
C PHE A 8 -23.62 27.20 2.81
N PRO A 9 -23.98 27.03 4.08
CA PRO A 9 -23.48 25.93 4.89
C PRO A 9 -23.92 24.54 4.41
N LYS A 10 -24.97 24.45 3.57
CA LYS A 10 -25.45 23.18 3.03
C LYS A 10 -24.75 22.73 1.73
N ARG A 11 -24.02 23.62 1.06
CA ARG A 11 -23.30 23.28 -0.18
C ARG A 11 -21.97 22.61 0.12
N ILE A 12 -21.69 21.49 -0.56
CA ILE A 12 -20.45 20.72 -0.43
C ILE A 12 -19.40 21.12 -1.48
N ASP A 13 -19.82 21.61 -2.67
CA ASP A 13 -18.90 21.99 -3.76
C ASP A 13 -17.78 22.95 -3.31
N PRO A 14 -18.06 24.01 -2.51
CA PRO A 14 -17.01 24.89 -2.03
C PRO A 14 -16.01 24.19 -1.10
N LEU A 15 -16.39 23.09 -0.41
CA LEU A 15 -15.48 22.31 0.43
C LEU A 15 -14.49 21.52 -0.42
N TYR A 16 -14.94 20.87 -1.50
CA TYR A 16 -14.05 20.17 -2.43
C TYR A 16 -13.06 21.13 -3.11
N THR A 17 -13.53 22.32 -3.52
CA THR A 17 -12.64 23.34 -4.10
C THR A 17 -11.59 23.82 -3.10
N LEU A 18 -11.96 23.99 -1.81
CA LEU A 18 -11.00 24.32 -0.74
C LEU A 18 -10.06 23.18 -0.45
N LEU A 19 -10.54 21.93 -0.46
CA LEU A 19 -9.73 20.73 -0.27
C LEU A 19 -8.60 20.69 -1.31
N ASP A 20 -8.93 20.81 -2.61
CA ASP A 20 -7.94 20.83 -3.68
C ASP A 20 -6.93 21.98 -3.51
N LEU A 21 -7.40 23.18 -3.18
CA LEU A 21 -6.52 24.34 -2.99
C LEU A 21 -5.54 24.14 -1.83
N TYR A 22 -6.04 23.64 -0.68
CA TYR A 22 -5.20 23.42 0.49
C TYR A 22 -4.24 22.24 0.32
N SER A 23 -4.67 21.16 -0.36
CA SER A 23 -3.81 20.04 -0.69
C SER A 23 -2.63 20.46 -1.57
N ARG A 24 -2.88 21.23 -2.63
CA ARG A 24 -1.82 21.78 -3.52
C ARG A 24 -0.85 22.72 -2.80
N SER A 25 -1.29 23.40 -1.75
CA SER A 25 -0.46 24.31 -0.97
C SER A 25 0.10 23.68 0.30
N ALA A 26 -0.02 22.36 0.47
CA ALA A 26 0.45 21.58 1.61
C ALA A 26 -0.02 22.14 2.98
N GLN A 27 -1.24 22.72 3.01
CA GLN A 27 -1.87 23.22 4.23
C GLN A 27 -2.64 22.08 4.92
N TYR A 28 -1.92 21.13 5.49
CA TYR A 28 -2.47 19.85 5.97
C TYR A 28 -3.52 20.03 7.07
N ASP A 29 -3.39 21.00 7.97
CA ASP A 29 -4.39 21.25 9.03
C ASP A 29 -5.71 21.73 8.44
N GLU A 30 -5.67 22.55 7.42
CA GLU A 30 -6.86 23.03 6.70
C GLU A 30 -7.49 21.90 5.88
N VAL A 31 -6.68 21.03 5.28
CA VAL A 31 -7.14 19.81 4.59
C VAL A 31 -7.94 18.93 5.56
N ILE A 32 -7.34 18.61 6.72
CA ILE A 32 -7.98 17.79 7.75
C ILE A 32 -9.30 18.42 8.20
N ALA A 33 -9.30 19.72 8.49
CA ALA A 33 -10.51 20.44 8.92
C ALA A 33 -11.64 20.38 7.86
N ILE A 34 -11.29 20.41 6.56
CA ILE A 34 -12.27 20.25 5.48
C ILE A 34 -12.77 18.80 5.39
N LEU A 35 -11.88 17.81 5.50
CA LEU A 35 -12.25 16.38 5.50
C LEU A 35 -13.19 16.04 6.65
N GLU A 36 -12.92 16.51 7.88
CA GLU A 36 -13.81 16.36 9.02
C GLU A 36 -15.19 17.00 8.81
N ARG A 37 -15.22 18.17 8.13
CA ARG A 37 -16.49 18.83 7.78
C ARG A 37 -17.28 18.05 6.73
N LEU A 38 -16.59 17.44 5.75
CA LEU A 38 -17.21 16.57 4.75
C LEU A 38 -17.76 15.31 5.43
N GLU A 39 -16.96 14.66 6.28
CA GLU A 39 -17.39 13.48 7.04
C GLU A 39 -18.61 13.75 7.92
N LYS A 40 -18.64 14.88 8.62
CA LYS A 40 -19.80 15.28 9.43
C LYS A 40 -21.08 15.46 8.61
N ARG A 41 -20.98 15.79 7.33
CA ARG A 41 -22.13 16.07 6.45
C ARG A 41 -22.59 14.89 5.63
N MET A 42 -21.65 14.11 5.14
CA MET A 42 -21.90 13.01 4.21
C MET A 42 -21.88 11.64 4.90
N GLY A 43 -21.41 11.61 6.14
CA GLY A 43 -21.05 10.38 6.84
C GLY A 43 -19.60 9.99 6.58
N LYS A 44 -19.15 9.03 7.36
CA LYS A 44 -17.83 8.39 7.19
C LYS A 44 -17.82 7.58 5.89
N SER A 45 -16.73 7.62 5.15
CA SER A 45 -16.54 6.82 3.95
C SER A 45 -15.09 6.40 3.82
N GLU A 46 -14.85 5.30 3.12
CA GLU A 46 -13.53 4.78 2.78
C GLU A 46 -12.62 5.89 2.21
N GLN A 47 -13.13 6.62 1.22
CA GLN A 47 -12.39 7.68 0.54
C GLN A 47 -11.97 8.80 1.50
N LEU A 48 -12.86 9.29 2.37
CA LEU A 48 -12.55 10.35 3.33
C LEU A 48 -11.56 9.88 4.39
N THR A 49 -11.69 8.64 4.86
CA THR A 49 -10.77 8.05 5.86
C THR A 49 -9.37 7.85 5.26
N MET A 50 -9.29 7.36 4.01
CA MET A 50 -8.02 7.21 3.29
C MET A 50 -7.36 8.57 3.04
N GLU A 51 -8.12 9.58 2.66
CA GLU A 51 -7.60 10.94 2.44
C GLU A 51 -7.07 11.56 3.75
N LYS A 52 -7.76 11.34 4.88
CA LYS A 52 -7.26 11.73 6.20
C LYS A 52 -5.95 11.00 6.55
N PHE A 53 -5.91 9.67 6.34
CA PHE A 53 -4.68 8.89 6.53
C PHE A 53 -3.51 9.47 5.75
N ASN A 54 -3.69 9.68 4.44
CA ASN A 54 -2.64 10.23 3.57
C ASN A 54 -2.20 11.63 4.02
N THR A 55 -3.15 12.48 4.42
CA THR A 55 -2.86 13.83 4.90
C THR A 55 -2.07 13.82 6.21
N TYR A 56 -2.42 12.94 7.16
CA TYR A 56 -1.66 12.75 8.39
C TYR A 56 -0.26 12.22 8.13
N MET A 57 -0.10 11.28 7.17
CA MET A 57 1.23 10.79 6.77
C MET A 57 2.09 11.89 6.17
N GLN A 58 1.55 12.73 5.28
CA GLN A 58 2.26 13.86 4.69
C GLN A 58 2.62 14.93 5.73
N LYS A 59 1.77 15.11 6.74
CA LYS A 59 2.03 16.02 7.87
C LYS A 59 3.08 15.46 8.84
N GLY A 60 3.36 14.16 8.81
CA GLY A 60 4.22 13.48 9.79
C GLY A 60 3.51 13.13 11.10
N ASP A 61 2.17 13.20 11.15
CA ASP A 61 1.37 12.79 12.30
C ASP A 61 1.02 11.30 12.23
N GLU A 62 2.05 10.48 12.44
CA GLU A 62 1.93 9.02 12.34
C GLU A 62 0.90 8.43 13.31
N LYS A 63 0.72 9.06 14.48
CA LYS A 63 -0.25 8.57 15.48
C LYS A 63 -1.68 8.67 14.94
N ARG A 64 -2.05 9.80 14.35
CA ARG A 64 -3.39 9.98 13.77
C ARG A 64 -3.55 9.18 12.48
N ALA A 65 -2.51 9.11 11.66
CA ALA A 65 -2.49 8.23 10.48
C ALA A 65 -2.79 6.77 10.87
N LEU A 66 -2.13 6.24 11.90
CA LEU A 66 -2.39 4.88 12.39
C LEU A 66 -3.84 4.68 12.84
N ASN A 67 -4.44 5.68 13.51
CA ASN A 67 -5.83 5.60 13.93
C ASN A 67 -6.79 5.52 12.73
N GLU A 68 -6.57 6.32 11.68
CA GLU A 68 -7.39 6.25 10.46
C GLU A 68 -7.21 4.90 9.74
N MET A 69 -5.98 4.37 9.68
CA MET A 69 -5.72 3.05 9.08
C MET A 69 -6.41 1.92 9.84
N LYS A 70 -6.35 1.93 11.17
CA LYS A 70 -7.08 0.96 12.01
C LYS A 70 -8.59 1.06 11.81
N ALA A 71 -9.11 2.28 11.70
CA ALA A 71 -10.52 2.49 11.43
C ALA A 71 -10.96 1.91 10.06
N LEU A 72 -10.10 1.96 9.03
CA LEU A 72 -10.36 1.29 7.75
C LEU A 72 -10.40 -0.24 7.90
N VAL A 73 -9.45 -0.82 8.62
CA VAL A 73 -9.43 -2.29 8.86
C VAL A 73 -10.67 -2.75 9.63
N GLU A 74 -11.11 -1.98 10.64
CA GLU A 74 -12.30 -2.31 11.43
C GLU A 74 -13.60 -2.16 10.62
N GLU A 75 -13.71 -1.16 9.77
CA GLU A 75 -14.92 -0.87 8.99
C GLU A 75 -15.04 -1.74 7.73
N TYR A 76 -13.89 -2.14 7.17
CA TYR A 76 -13.80 -2.95 5.94
C TYR A 76 -12.97 -4.23 6.17
N PRO A 77 -13.38 -5.13 7.07
CA PRO A 77 -12.57 -6.29 7.47
C PRO A 77 -12.31 -7.28 6.32
N MET A 78 -13.19 -7.33 5.31
CA MET A 78 -13.03 -8.18 4.13
C MET A 78 -12.08 -7.59 3.08
N GLU A 79 -11.69 -6.33 3.22
CA GLU A 79 -10.74 -5.67 2.33
C GLU A 79 -9.31 -5.90 2.82
N LEU A 80 -8.75 -7.05 2.50
CA LEU A 80 -7.41 -7.49 2.96
C LEU A 80 -6.30 -6.48 2.63
N ARG A 81 -6.48 -5.65 1.59
CA ARG A 81 -5.54 -4.57 1.25
C ARG A 81 -5.30 -3.60 2.42
N TYR A 82 -6.31 -3.31 3.26
CA TYR A 82 -6.12 -2.41 4.41
C TYR A 82 -5.33 -3.08 5.53
N GLN A 83 -5.49 -4.39 5.70
CA GLN A 83 -4.67 -5.15 6.63
C GLN A 83 -3.21 -5.12 6.18
N VAL A 84 -2.93 -5.37 4.89
CA VAL A 84 -1.56 -5.28 4.34
C VAL A 84 -0.98 -3.88 4.52
N MET A 85 -1.73 -2.82 4.20
CA MET A 85 -1.29 -1.43 4.41
C MET A 85 -0.98 -1.12 5.87
N LEU A 86 -1.76 -1.69 6.83
CA LEU A 86 -1.46 -1.57 8.26
C LEU A 86 -0.16 -2.31 8.61
N GLY A 87 0.08 -3.47 8.02
CA GLY A 87 1.34 -4.20 8.14
C GLY A 87 2.53 -3.39 7.60
N ASP A 88 2.40 -2.79 6.42
CA ASP A 88 3.42 -1.92 5.82
C ASP A 88 3.71 -0.70 6.69
N PHE A 89 2.69 -0.13 7.31
CA PHE A 89 2.85 0.95 8.27
C PHE A 89 3.70 0.52 9.48
N TYR A 90 3.43 -0.66 10.06
CA TYR A 90 4.22 -1.20 11.16
C TYR A 90 5.64 -1.56 10.72
N LEU A 91 5.82 -2.13 9.54
CA LEU A 91 7.14 -2.45 8.98
C LEU A 91 8.02 -1.21 8.85
N LYS A 92 7.45 -0.14 8.30
CA LYS A 92 8.14 1.17 8.16
C LYS A 92 8.58 1.76 9.50
N ARG A 93 7.86 1.47 10.58
CA ARG A 93 8.18 1.91 11.94
C ARG A 93 9.17 0.99 12.67
N GLY A 94 9.61 -0.11 12.04
CA GLY A 94 10.46 -1.12 12.66
C GLY A 94 9.71 -2.05 13.63
N GLU A 95 8.38 -2.02 13.63
CA GLU A 95 7.54 -2.92 14.43
C GLU A 95 7.35 -4.25 13.68
N HIS A 96 8.45 -4.95 13.46
CA HIS A 96 8.59 -6.07 12.55
C HIS A 96 7.66 -7.24 12.90
N ASP A 97 7.49 -7.56 14.17
CA ASP A 97 6.64 -8.68 14.62
C ASP A 97 5.18 -8.44 14.25
N LYS A 98 4.67 -7.21 14.46
CA LYS A 98 3.29 -6.86 14.11
C LYS A 98 3.06 -6.90 12.58
N ALA A 99 4.03 -6.42 11.81
CA ALA A 99 3.94 -6.47 10.35
C ALA A 99 3.87 -7.94 9.88
N TYR A 100 4.75 -8.79 10.39
CA TYR A 100 4.79 -10.21 10.06
C TYR A 100 3.49 -10.93 10.39
N GLU A 101 2.95 -10.73 11.60
CA GLU A 101 1.69 -11.34 12.03
C GLU A 101 0.53 -10.97 11.09
N ILE A 102 0.44 -9.69 10.71
CA ILE A 102 -0.60 -9.22 9.79
C ILE A 102 -0.46 -9.86 8.41
N TYR A 103 0.75 -9.89 7.84
CA TYR A 103 0.95 -10.51 6.53
C TYR A 103 0.64 -12.00 6.57
N GLN A 104 1.02 -12.70 7.65
CA GLN A 104 0.68 -14.11 7.84
C GLN A 104 -0.83 -14.33 7.92
N GLN A 105 -1.57 -13.48 8.62
CA GLN A 105 -3.03 -13.57 8.69
C GLN A 105 -3.65 -13.42 7.31
N VAL A 106 -3.26 -12.41 6.54
CA VAL A 106 -3.75 -12.20 5.17
C VAL A 106 -3.42 -13.41 4.27
N LEU A 107 -2.20 -13.94 4.34
CA LEU A 107 -1.79 -15.10 3.53
C LEU A 107 -2.43 -16.42 3.99
N ASN A 108 -2.88 -16.51 5.23
CA ASN A 108 -3.69 -17.65 5.70
C ASN A 108 -5.13 -17.61 5.14
N GLU A 109 -5.69 -16.40 4.94
CA GLU A 109 -7.01 -16.22 4.33
C GLU A 109 -6.93 -16.37 2.80
N GLU A 110 -5.96 -15.74 2.17
CA GLU A 110 -5.74 -15.72 0.73
C GLU A 110 -4.24 -15.95 0.44
N SER A 111 -3.85 -17.22 0.29
CA SER A 111 -2.45 -17.63 0.15
C SER A 111 -1.73 -17.09 -1.09
N ASP A 112 -2.50 -16.66 -2.09
CA ASP A 112 -2.03 -16.07 -3.35
C ASP A 112 -2.28 -14.54 -3.44
N ASN A 113 -2.57 -13.88 -2.32
CA ASN A 113 -2.73 -12.43 -2.29
C ASN A 113 -1.43 -11.72 -2.68
N ALA A 114 -1.42 -11.15 -3.90
CA ALA A 114 -0.22 -10.56 -4.50
C ALA A 114 0.39 -9.42 -3.66
N ILE A 115 -0.45 -8.59 -3.03
CA ILE A 115 0.00 -7.46 -2.22
C ILE A 115 0.68 -7.99 -0.95
N ALA A 116 0.08 -8.97 -0.27
CA ALA A 116 0.65 -9.56 0.93
C ALA A 116 1.95 -10.33 0.64
N LEU A 117 2.02 -11.07 -0.48
CA LEU A 117 3.24 -11.74 -0.93
C LEU A 117 4.37 -10.75 -1.17
N TYR A 118 4.09 -9.62 -1.82
CA TYR A 118 5.06 -8.57 -2.05
C TYR A 118 5.53 -7.89 -0.75
N SER A 119 4.61 -7.54 0.13
CA SER A 119 4.94 -6.94 1.44
C SER A 119 5.72 -7.90 2.33
N MET A 120 5.40 -9.20 2.30
CA MET A 120 6.17 -10.24 2.99
C MET A 120 7.59 -10.38 2.41
N ALA A 121 7.76 -10.29 1.09
CA ALA A 121 9.10 -10.27 0.48
C ALA A 121 9.91 -9.07 0.98
N ASN A 122 9.31 -7.87 0.99
CA ASN A 122 9.96 -6.66 1.53
C ASN A 122 10.34 -6.82 3.01
N TYR A 123 9.48 -7.45 3.80
CA TYR A 123 9.78 -7.78 5.20
C TYR A 123 11.03 -8.65 5.31
N TYR A 124 11.11 -9.74 4.54
CA TYR A 124 12.28 -10.64 4.56
C TYR A 124 13.55 -9.94 4.09
N GLN A 125 13.45 -9.07 3.09
CA GLN A 125 14.58 -8.27 2.62
C GLN A 125 15.11 -7.32 3.71
N LEU A 126 14.22 -6.59 4.38
CA LEU A 126 14.58 -5.64 5.44
C LEU A 126 15.14 -6.32 6.69
N THR A 127 14.72 -7.56 6.96
CA THR A 127 15.19 -8.35 8.10
C THR A 127 16.39 -9.25 7.78
N GLY A 128 16.96 -9.15 6.56
CA GLY A 128 18.15 -9.89 6.14
C GLY A 128 17.93 -11.40 5.96
N GLN A 129 16.69 -11.84 5.71
CA GLN A 129 16.32 -13.24 5.51
C GLN A 129 16.35 -13.59 4.00
N ASP A 130 17.54 -13.56 3.38
CA ASP A 130 17.73 -13.67 1.94
C ASP A 130 17.08 -14.90 1.30
N GLU A 131 17.17 -16.07 1.95
CA GLU A 131 16.55 -17.31 1.43
C GLU A 131 15.03 -17.19 1.37
N ARG A 132 14.40 -16.68 2.46
CA ARG A 132 12.94 -16.48 2.51
C ARG A 132 12.48 -15.39 1.53
N TYR A 133 13.26 -14.33 1.41
CA TYR A 133 13.02 -13.30 0.40
C TYR A 133 12.97 -13.91 -1.01
N ASN A 134 13.95 -14.73 -1.34
CA ASN A 134 14.01 -15.38 -2.66
C ASN A 134 12.84 -16.33 -2.89
N GLN A 135 12.48 -17.15 -1.91
CA GLN A 135 11.32 -18.05 -1.99
C GLN A 135 10.01 -17.27 -2.16
N GLN A 136 9.87 -16.16 -1.45
CA GLN A 136 8.68 -15.33 -1.52
C GLN A 136 8.55 -14.64 -2.88
N LEU A 137 9.67 -14.16 -3.45
CA LEU A 137 9.69 -13.62 -4.81
C LEU A 137 9.34 -14.68 -5.86
N ASP A 138 9.85 -15.89 -5.73
CA ASP A 138 9.50 -16.98 -6.65
C ASP A 138 8.00 -17.26 -6.62
N THR A 139 7.41 -17.29 -5.42
CA THR A 139 5.95 -17.46 -5.24
C THR A 139 5.19 -16.32 -5.92
N LEU A 140 5.62 -15.08 -5.72
CA LEU A 140 4.99 -13.89 -6.30
C LEU A 140 5.08 -13.89 -7.84
N LEU A 141 6.27 -14.19 -8.39
CA LEU A 141 6.52 -14.20 -9.83
C LEU A 141 5.76 -15.32 -10.57
N LEU A 142 5.52 -16.45 -9.89
CA LEU A 142 4.74 -17.56 -10.43
C LEU A 142 3.24 -17.44 -10.14
N ASN A 143 2.81 -16.41 -9.44
CA ASN A 143 1.40 -16.15 -9.14
C ASN A 143 0.69 -15.63 -10.40
N LYS A 144 -0.34 -16.33 -10.86
CA LYS A 144 -1.13 -15.98 -12.05
C LYS A 144 -2.00 -14.72 -11.87
N LYS A 145 -2.25 -14.28 -10.64
CA LYS A 145 -3.00 -13.05 -10.34
C LYS A 145 -2.14 -11.79 -10.47
N VAL A 146 -0.82 -11.94 -10.55
CA VAL A 146 0.11 -10.81 -10.71
C VAL A 146 0.24 -10.49 -12.19
N GLU A 147 0.01 -9.23 -12.55
CA GLU A 147 0.13 -8.75 -13.92
C GLU A 147 1.57 -8.88 -14.44
N SER A 148 1.74 -9.20 -15.73
CA SER A 148 3.03 -9.43 -16.37
C SER A 148 3.96 -8.22 -16.29
N ASN A 149 3.43 -6.99 -16.37
CA ASN A 149 4.21 -5.75 -16.20
C ASN A 149 4.83 -5.64 -14.79
N ILE A 150 4.12 -6.10 -13.75
CA ILE A 150 4.64 -6.12 -12.37
C ILE A 150 5.73 -7.18 -12.24
N LYS A 151 5.50 -8.39 -12.78
CA LYS A 151 6.50 -9.46 -12.82
C LYS A 151 7.78 -9.01 -13.52
N LEU A 152 7.65 -8.36 -14.69
CA LEU A 152 8.77 -7.82 -15.43
C LEU A 152 9.56 -6.77 -14.63
N GLY A 153 8.87 -5.87 -13.95
CA GLY A 153 9.50 -4.87 -13.08
C GLY A 153 10.31 -5.50 -11.94
N ILE A 154 9.80 -6.56 -11.31
CA ILE A 154 10.51 -7.31 -10.28
C ILE A 154 11.75 -8.00 -10.85
N ILE A 155 11.62 -8.65 -12.03
CA ILE A 155 12.75 -9.30 -12.70
C ILE A 155 13.84 -8.28 -13.04
N GLN A 156 13.47 -7.12 -13.60
CA GLN A 156 14.43 -6.05 -13.90
C GLN A 156 15.21 -5.60 -12.65
N GLN A 157 14.53 -5.44 -11.51
CA GLN A 157 15.19 -5.12 -10.25
C GLN A 157 16.14 -6.23 -9.80
N LEU A 158 15.76 -7.50 -9.97
CA LEU A 158 16.61 -8.65 -9.64
C LEU A 158 17.87 -8.68 -10.54
N VAL A 159 17.72 -8.41 -11.84
CA VAL A 159 18.86 -8.34 -12.78
C VAL A 159 19.83 -7.25 -12.37
N VAL A 160 19.36 -6.03 -12.13
CA VAL A 160 20.20 -4.90 -11.68
C VAL A 160 20.92 -5.24 -10.37
N LYS A 161 20.22 -5.84 -9.41
CA LYS A 161 20.80 -6.25 -8.12
C LYS A 161 21.85 -7.36 -8.30
N ASN A 162 21.63 -8.29 -9.23
CA ASN A 162 22.56 -9.38 -9.55
C ASN A 162 23.83 -8.85 -10.22
N GLU A 163 23.72 -7.93 -11.18
CA GLU A 163 24.87 -7.30 -11.86
C GLU A 163 25.79 -6.57 -10.86
N THR A 164 25.20 -5.97 -9.81
CA THR A 164 25.96 -5.25 -8.78
C THR A 164 26.59 -6.17 -7.73
N SER A 165 26.14 -7.42 -7.61
CA SER A 165 26.54 -8.34 -6.53
C SER A 165 27.24 -9.62 -6.99
N ASP A 166 27.44 -9.79 -8.31
CA ASP A 166 28.06 -11.00 -8.92
C ASP A 166 27.42 -12.32 -8.46
N ARG A 167 26.10 -12.28 -8.17
CA ARG A 167 25.30 -13.42 -7.69
C ARG A 167 24.57 -14.10 -8.85
N ASP A 168 24.32 -15.36 -8.68
CA ASP A 168 23.83 -16.38 -9.62
C ASP A 168 22.73 -15.90 -10.57
N SER A 169 23.10 -15.60 -11.83
CA SER A 169 22.18 -15.26 -12.91
C SER A 169 21.33 -16.45 -13.37
N THR A 170 21.73 -17.68 -13.07
CA THR A 170 21.04 -18.92 -13.46
C THR A 170 19.63 -18.97 -12.86
N ARG A 171 19.46 -18.51 -11.63
CA ARG A 171 18.14 -18.44 -10.98
C ARG A 171 17.18 -17.52 -11.72
N ILE A 172 17.66 -16.33 -12.12
CA ILE A 172 16.83 -15.32 -12.82
C ILE A 172 16.37 -15.87 -14.17
N VAL A 173 17.29 -16.49 -14.93
CA VAL A 173 16.97 -17.13 -16.21
C VAL A 173 15.93 -18.25 -16.00
N THR A 174 16.12 -19.11 -15.02
CA THR A 174 15.18 -20.20 -14.71
C THR A 174 13.79 -19.68 -14.33
N LEU A 175 13.72 -18.59 -13.56
CA LEU A 175 12.43 -17.96 -13.20
C LEU A 175 11.75 -17.36 -14.43
N PHE A 176 12.51 -16.69 -15.28
CA PHE A 176 11.99 -16.12 -16.52
C PHE A 176 11.41 -17.21 -17.42
N ASP A 177 12.16 -18.29 -17.64
CA ASP A 177 11.70 -19.43 -18.45
C ASP A 177 10.40 -20.05 -17.89
N ARG A 178 10.28 -20.16 -16.56
CA ARG A 178 9.05 -20.69 -15.91
C ARG A 178 7.86 -19.76 -16.10
N ILE A 179 8.06 -18.44 -16.04
CA ILE A 179 7.00 -17.45 -16.29
C ILE A 179 6.53 -17.53 -17.72
N MET A 180 7.47 -17.54 -18.69
CA MET A 180 7.15 -17.67 -20.12
C MET A 180 6.43 -18.97 -20.46
N GLN A 181 6.70 -20.07 -19.74
CA GLN A 181 5.97 -21.34 -19.91
C GLN A 181 4.53 -21.26 -19.36
N GLN A 182 4.27 -20.41 -18.38
CA GLN A 182 2.92 -20.24 -17.80
C GLN A 182 2.03 -19.31 -18.62
N GLU A 183 2.63 -18.36 -19.34
CA GLU A 183 1.95 -17.31 -20.10
C GLU A 183 2.58 -17.22 -21.52
N PRO A 184 2.45 -18.29 -22.35
CA PRO A 184 3.16 -18.36 -23.64
C PRO A 184 2.69 -17.34 -24.68
N ASP A 185 1.50 -16.75 -24.49
CA ASP A 185 0.89 -15.80 -25.43
C ASP A 185 1.02 -14.33 -24.94
N ASP A 186 1.74 -14.07 -23.84
CA ASP A 186 1.96 -12.72 -23.31
C ASP A 186 3.28 -12.15 -23.90
N PRO A 187 3.20 -11.05 -24.72
CA PRO A 187 4.35 -10.51 -25.45
C PRO A 187 5.42 -9.83 -24.60
#